data_d8141c593b202e25f0124cace18828ca
#
_entry.id   d8141c593b202e25f0124cace18828ca
#
_cell.length_a   1.000
_cell.length_b   1.000
_cell.length_c   1.000
_cell.angle_alpha   90.00
_cell.angle_beta   90.00
_cell.angle_gamma   90.00
#
_symmetry.space_group_name_H-M   'P 1'
#
loop_
_entity.id
_entity.type
_entity.pdbx_description
1 polymer ?
#
loop_
_entity_poly.entity_id
_entity_poly.type
_entity_poly.pdbx_seq_one_letter_code
_entity_poly.pdbx_strand_id
1 'polypeptide(L)'
;MADRRGAFEEIAAPASRRGVLGGICGAAAMAWITGPVRADDAADPARNMLAQPGDLLVAFKNDGAGAIINPADVKRNAQPLLAWPFDPAKKLARDGSRLGLIVLMAFDPASLSAAERARAADGIVAYSAVCTHMACWVTDWLNSKQVLQCLCHQSEYDPRQGGRVVSGPAPRPLPALPLRIAEGRLEVKESFTDRVGGSKVTG
;
A
#
# COMPACT_ATOMS: atom_id res chain seq x y z
N MET A 1 -19.56 -43.24 41.48
CA MET A 1 -18.82 -44.48 41.80
C MET A 1 -17.47 -44.42 41.10
N ALA A 2 -16.45 -44.46 41.97
CA ALA A 2 -15.02 -44.74 41.82
C ALA A 2 -14.20 -43.70 41.00
N ASP A 3 -13.57 -42.75 41.57
CA ASP A 3 -12.36 -42.59 42.39
C ASP A 3 -11.21 -43.59 42.06
N ARG A 4 -10.13 -43.05 41.51
CA ARG A 4 -8.76 -43.54 41.76
C ARG A 4 -7.74 -42.43 41.57
N ARG A 5 -7.28 -41.94 42.74
CA ARG A 5 -6.01 -41.26 42.97
C ARG A 5 -4.87 -42.26 42.88
N GLY A 6 -3.73 -41.83 42.50
CA GLY A 6 -2.46 -42.56 42.57
C GLY A 6 -1.42 -41.83 41.73
N ALA A 7 -0.35 -41.45 42.11
CA ALA A 7 0.53 -41.40 43.27
C ALA A 7 1.85 -40.84 42.72
N PHE A 8 2.40 -39.92 43.42
CA PHE A 8 3.76 -39.39 43.24
C PHE A 8 4.80 -40.48 43.38
N GLU A 9 5.78 -40.49 42.50
CA GLU A 9 7.02 -41.20 42.80
C GLU A 9 8.22 -40.32 42.48
N GLU A 10 8.81 -39.85 43.52
CA GLU A 10 10.05 -39.09 43.64
C GLU A 10 11.20 -40.13 43.62
N ILE A 11 12.10 -40.07 42.65
CA ILE A 11 13.32 -40.86 42.70
C ILE A 11 14.53 -39.92 42.65
N ALA A 12 15.28 -39.97 43.73
CA ALA A 12 16.46 -39.22 44.07
C ALA A 12 17.65 -39.50 43.18
N ALA A 13 18.54 -38.48 43.10
CA ALA A 13 19.85 -38.50 42.47
C ALA A 13 20.87 -39.40 43.16
N PRO A 14 21.95 -39.75 42.50
CA PRO A 14 23.25 -39.67 43.17
C PRO A 14 24.29 -38.81 42.41
N ALA A 15 25.02 -38.07 43.18
CA ALA A 15 26.19 -37.31 42.80
C ALA A 15 27.43 -38.21 42.64
N SER A 16 28.26 -38.01 41.59
CA SER A 16 29.68 -38.36 41.68
C SER A 16 30.51 -37.67 40.59
N ARG A 17 31.37 -36.76 41.03
CA ARG A 17 32.82 -36.58 40.78
C ARG A 17 33.37 -36.40 39.37
N ARG A 18 33.87 -35.17 39.17
CA ARG A 18 35.17 -34.76 38.62
C ARG A 18 35.69 -35.43 37.34
N GLY A 19 35.78 -34.58 36.30
CA GLY A 19 36.66 -34.77 35.19
C GLY A 19 36.85 -33.43 34.50
N VAL A 20 38.01 -32.78 34.78
CA VAL A 20 38.45 -31.59 34.06
C VAL A 20 39.09 -32.05 32.77
N LEU A 21 38.61 -31.64 31.64
CA LEU A 21 39.36 -31.57 30.38
C LEU A 21 38.74 -30.47 29.51
N GLY A 22 39.58 -29.54 29.14
CA GLY A 22 39.24 -28.38 28.33
C GLY A 22 38.80 -28.75 26.93
N GLY A 23 37.69 -28.17 26.53
CA GLY A 23 37.19 -28.15 25.15
C GLY A 23 36.80 -26.72 24.80
N ILE A 24 37.55 -26.12 23.89
CA ILE A 24 37.28 -24.81 23.30
C ILE A 24 35.99 -24.98 22.47
N CYS A 25 34.85 -24.69 23.07
CA CYS A 25 33.59 -24.51 22.31
C CYS A 25 33.61 -23.11 21.74
N GLY A 26 33.94 -23.01 20.47
CA GLY A 26 33.72 -21.80 19.68
C GLY A 26 32.23 -21.44 19.70
N ALA A 27 31.91 -20.41 20.43
CA ALA A 27 30.60 -19.75 20.33
C ALA A 27 30.53 -19.09 18.95
N ALA A 28 29.85 -19.75 18.00
CA ALA A 28 29.41 -19.08 16.78
C ALA A 28 28.40 -18.00 17.21
N ALA A 29 28.92 -16.80 17.38
CA ALA A 29 28.07 -15.63 17.52
C ALA A 29 27.28 -15.50 16.21
N MET A 30 25.99 -15.91 16.21
CA MET A 30 25.06 -15.46 15.22
C MET A 30 24.93 -13.95 15.37
N ALA A 31 25.72 -13.21 14.60
CA ALA A 31 25.55 -11.79 14.43
C ALA A 31 24.19 -11.61 13.74
N TRP A 32 23.18 -11.28 14.53
CA TRP A 32 21.97 -10.68 14.03
C TRP A 32 22.39 -9.40 13.34
N ILE A 33 22.33 -9.38 12.01
CA ILE A 33 22.49 -8.17 11.22
C ILE A 33 21.23 -7.35 11.43
N THR A 34 21.10 -6.76 12.62
CA THR A 34 20.27 -5.59 12.82
C THR A 34 21.07 -4.43 12.24
N GLY A 35 21.01 -4.30 10.90
CA GLY A 35 21.46 -3.04 10.30
C GLY A 35 20.67 -1.92 10.96
N PRO A 36 21.31 -0.82 11.37
CA PRO A 36 20.58 0.30 11.92
C PRO A 36 19.54 0.74 10.89
N VAL A 37 18.25 0.70 11.26
CA VAL A 37 17.24 1.46 10.54
C VAL A 37 17.75 2.90 10.61
N ARG A 38 18.19 3.42 9.46
CA ARG A 38 18.71 4.78 9.40
C ARG A 38 17.57 5.72 9.76
N ALA A 39 17.73 6.45 10.85
CA ALA A 39 16.81 7.51 11.27
C ALA A 39 16.61 8.57 10.17
N ASP A 40 17.54 8.64 9.21
CA ASP A 40 17.52 9.55 8.07
C ASP A 40 16.36 9.26 7.07
N ASP A 41 15.93 8.00 6.93
CA ASP A 41 14.87 7.65 5.98
C ASP A 41 13.50 8.22 6.38
N ALA A 42 13.26 8.45 7.68
CA ALA A 42 12.01 9.04 8.17
C ALA A 42 11.92 10.55 7.90
N ALA A 43 13.06 11.22 7.75
CA ALA A 43 13.19 12.67 7.58
C ALA A 43 13.33 13.11 6.11
N ASP A 44 13.49 12.17 5.13
CA ASP A 44 13.68 12.54 3.72
C ASP A 44 12.42 13.26 3.19
N PRO A 45 12.56 14.54 2.75
CA PRO A 45 11.45 15.30 2.15
C PRO A 45 10.79 14.59 0.96
N ALA A 46 11.51 13.70 0.28
CA ALA A 46 11.00 12.94 -0.86
C ALA A 46 9.84 11.99 -0.46
N ARG A 47 9.75 11.58 0.81
CA ARG A 47 8.60 10.81 1.33
C ARG A 47 7.29 11.57 1.27
N ASN A 48 7.34 12.91 1.36
CA ASN A 48 6.15 13.77 1.33
C ASN A 48 5.75 14.18 -0.09
N MET A 49 6.55 13.85 -1.10
CA MET A 49 6.22 14.16 -2.49
C MET A 49 5.08 13.29 -2.99
N LEU A 50 4.26 13.87 -3.87
CA LEU A 50 3.30 13.10 -4.67
C LEU A 50 4.04 12.20 -5.69
N ALA A 51 3.31 11.28 -6.32
CA ALA A 51 3.82 10.42 -7.37
C ALA A 51 4.55 11.22 -8.45
N GLN A 52 5.73 10.75 -8.83
CA GLN A 52 6.58 11.33 -9.86
C GLN A 52 6.70 10.37 -11.06
N PRO A 53 6.90 10.88 -12.29
CA PRO A 53 7.21 10.02 -13.43
C PRO A 53 8.43 9.13 -13.13
N GLY A 54 8.31 7.82 -13.43
CA GLY A 54 9.32 6.82 -13.12
C GLY A 54 9.16 6.14 -11.76
N ASP A 55 8.30 6.63 -10.87
CA ASP A 55 7.98 5.91 -9.63
C ASP A 55 7.28 4.58 -9.95
N LEU A 56 7.61 3.55 -9.20
CA LEU A 56 6.85 2.31 -9.11
C LEU A 56 5.72 2.45 -8.09
N LEU A 57 4.91 1.42 -7.95
CA LEU A 57 3.83 1.38 -6.97
C LEU A 57 4.07 0.23 -5.98
N VAL A 58 3.96 0.51 -4.69
CA VAL A 58 4.06 -0.47 -3.61
C VAL A 58 2.74 -0.56 -2.85
N ALA A 59 2.38 -1.75 -2.41
CA ALA A 59 1.12 -1.96 -1.70
C ALA A 59 1.07 -1.13 -0.41
N PHE A 60 -0.08 -0.51 -0.16
CA PHE A 60 -0.37 0.14 1.13
C PHE A 60 -0.41 -0.90 2.24
N LYS A 61 0.22 -0.60 3.36
CA LYS A 61 0.09 -1.32 4.63
C LYS A 61 -0.05 -0.30 5.76
N ASN A 62 -0.70 -0.71 6.84
CA ASN A 62 -0.90 0.17 8.00
C ASN A 62 0.41 0.58 8.69
N ASP A 63 1.46 -0.20 8.51
CA ASP A 63 2.79 -0.02 9.09
C ASP A 63 3.83 0.48 8.06
N GLY A 64 3.38 0.98 6.90
CA GLY A 64 4.24 1.56 5.87
C GLY A 64 4.02 1.01 4.47
N ALA A 65 5.10 0.90 3.69
CA ALA A 65 5.07 0.41 2.33
C ALA A 65 5.22 -1.11 2.27
N GLY A 66 4.39 -1.73 1.42
CA GLY A 66 4.43 -3.16 1.15
C GLY A 66 5.35 -3.54 -0.02
N ALA A 67 5.05 -4.69 -0.63
CA ALA A 67 5.75 -5.16 -1.83
C ALA A 67 5.38 -4.32 -3.07
N ILE A 68 6.27 -4.34 -4.08
CA ILE A 68 6.00 -3.75 -5.40
C ILE A 68 4.78 -4.45 -6.00
N ILE A 69 3.84 -3.65 -6.51
CA ILE A 69 2.64 -4.14 -7.19
C ILE A 69 2.99 -4.42 -8.65
N ASN A 70 2.75 -5.66 -9.07
CA ASN A 70 2.86 -6.03 -10.47
C ASN A 70 1.49 -5.88 -11.18
N PRO A 71 1.43 -5.75 -12.51
CA PRO A 71 0.15 -5.68 -13.23
C PRO A 71 -0.79 -6.84 -12.91
N ALA A 72 -0.25 -8.04 -12.72
CA ALA A 72 -1.02 -9.25 -12.40
C ALA A 72 -1.68 -9.24 -11.01
N ASP A 73 -1.23 -8.37 -10.09
CA ASP A 73 -1.81 -8.25 -8.74
C ASP A 73 -3.13 -7.47 -8.77
N VAL A 74 -3.31 -6.57 -9.74
CA VAL A 74 -4.52 -5.76 -9.90
C VAL A 74 -5.56 -6.55 -10.68
N LYS A 75 -6.47 -7.21 -9.97
CA LYS A 75 -7.49 -8.08 -10.58
C LYS A 75 -8.65 -7.28 -11.14
N ARG A 76 -9.16 -7.67 -12.32
CA ARG A 76 -10.37 -7.07 -12.90
C ARG A 76 -11.59 -7.36 -12.04
N ASN A 77 -12.45 -6.37 -11.90
CA ASN A 77 -13.70 -6.45 -11.13
C ASN A 77 -13.52 -6.89 -9.67
N ALA A 78 -12.32 -6.70 -9.11
CA ALA A 78 -12.00 -6.93 -7.70
C ALA A 78 -12.10 -5.64 -6.87
N GLN A 79 -11.88 -5.78 -5.58
CA GLN A 79 -11.72 -4.64 -4.68
C GLN A 79 -10.51 -3.80 -5.12
N PRO A 80 -10.59 -2.47 -5.00
CA PRO A 80 -9.46 -1.59 -5.29
C PRO A 80 -8.24 -1.95 -4.44
N LEU A 81 -7.06 -1.81 -5.02
CA LEU A 81 -5.81 -1.86 -4.29
C LEU A 81 -5.38 -0.45 -3.91
N LEU A 82 -4.91 -0.28 -2.68
CA LEU A 82 -4.29 0.96 -2.24
C LEU A 82 -2.77 0.85 -2.37
N ALA A 83 -2.14 1.93 -2.80
CA ALA A 83 -0.71 1.96 -3.09
C ALA A 83 -0.05 3.27 -2.67
N TRP A 84 1.26 3.18 -2.38
CA TRP A 84 2.14 4.34 -2.31
C TRP A 84 3.05 4.41 -3.55
N PRO A 85 3.40 5.61 -4.03
CA PRO A 85 4.48 5.76 -5.00
C PRO A 85 5.82 5.32 -4.37
N PHE A 86 6.69 4.76 -5.18
CA PHE A 86 8.01 4.28 -4.76
C PHE A 86 9.08 4.74 -5.73
N ASP A 87 10.02 5.52 -5.24
CA ASP A 87 11.20 5.96 -5.97
C ASP A 87 12.21 4.79 -6.06
N PRO A 88 12.40 4.16 -7.24
CA PRO A 88 13.29 3.01 -7.36
C PRO A 88 14.77 3.38 -7.23
N ALA A 89 15.15 4.62 -7.57
CA ALA A 89 16.54 5.08 -7.49
C ALA A 89 16.97 5.31 -6.03
N LYS A 90 16.07 5.87 -5.22
CA LYS A 90 16.30 6.08 -3.79
C LYS A 90 15.90 4.88 -2.94
N LYS A 91 15.18 3.90 -3.50
CA LYS A 91 14.54 2.78 -2.78
C LYS A 91 13.64 3.28 -1.65
N LEU A 92 12.87 4.33 -1.93
CA LEU A 92 12.11 5.08 -0.95
C LEU A 92 10.62 5.13 -1.33
N ALA A 93 9.73 4.71 -0.43
CA ALA A 93 8.31 4.93 -0.58
C ALA A 93 7.93 6.39 -0.26
N ARG A 94 7.03 6.98 -1.06
CA ARG A 94 6.50 8.32 -0.80
C ARG A 94 5.25 8.23 0.08
N ASP A 95 5.41 7.73 1.28
CA ASP A 95 4.36 7.44 2.27
C ASP A 95 4.32 8.44 3.44
N GLY A 96 5.12 9.51 3.37
CA GLY A 96 5.18 10.52 4.43
C GLY A 96 3.98 11.49 4.43
N SER A 97 3.21 11.56 3.34
CA SER A 97 2.02 12.39 3.25
C SER A 97 0.79 11.57 2.90
N ARG A 98 -0.30 11.72 3.67
CA ARG A 98 -1.59 11.10 3.36
C ARG A 98 -2.14 11.47 1.96
N LEU A 99 -1.65 12.56 1.37
CA LEU A 99 -2.02 13.00 0.03
C LEU A 99 -1.40 12.12 -1.08
N GLY A 100 -0.35 11.36 -0.77
CA GLY A 100 0.31 10.46 -1.70
C GLY A 100 -0.44 9.16 -1.97
N LEU A 101 -1.51 8.86 -1.21
CA LEU A 101 -2.23 7.60 -1.36
C LEU A 101 -2.93 7.51 -2.72
N ILE A 102 -2.75 6.35 -3.37
CA ILE A 102 -3.28 6.02 -4.70
C ILE A 102 -4.24 4.85 -4.57
N VAL A 103 -5.31 4.87 -5.36
CA VAL A 103 -6.21 3.73 -5.57
C VAL A 103 -6.02 3.18 -6.97
N LEU A 104 -5.85 1.85 -7.09
CA LEU A 104 -5.65 1.10 -8.33
C LEU A 104 -6.84 0.19 -8.58
N MET A 105 -7.27 0.13 -9.83
CA MET A 105 -8.34 -0.76 -10.28
C MET A 105 -8.05 -1.26 -11.69
N ALA A 106 -8.54 -2.47 -12.02
CA ALA A 106 -8.46 -3.00 -13.37
C ALA A 106 -9.84 -3.23 -13.97
N PHE A 107 -10.02 -2.80 -15.20
CA PHE A 107 -11.23 -2.96 -15.99
C PHE A 107 -10.92 -3.58 -17.37
N ASP A 108 -11.96 -4.02 -18.06
CA ASP A 108 -11.85 -4.27 -19.50
C ASP A 108 -11.54 -2.92 -20.19
N PRO A 109 -10.46 -2.83 -20.98
CA PRO A 109 -10.12 -1.60 -21.70
C PRO A 109 -11.27 -1.05 -22.56
N ALA A 110 -12.13 -1.93 -23.08
CA ALA A 110 -13.31 -1.53 -23.86
C ALA A 110 -14.36 -0.78 -23.04
N SER A 111 -14.40 -0.99 -21.72
CA SER A 111 -15.32 -0.31 -20.80
C SER A 111 -14.84 1.08 -20.35
N LEU A 112 -13.58 1.42 -20.62
CA LEU A 112 -12.99 2.71 -20.26
C LEU A 112 -13.33 3.78 -21.31
N SER A 113 -13.52 5.02 -20.86
CA SER A 113 -13.56 6.16 -21.79
C SER A 113 -12.25 6.25 -22.59
N ALA A 114 -12.29 6.92 -23.75
CA ALA A 114 -11.10 7.07 -24.58
C ALA A 114 -9.94 7.74 -23.83
N ALA A 115 -10.25 8.75 -23.02
CA ALA A 115 -9.27 9.47 -22.19
C ALA A 115 -8.64 8.55 -21.12
N GLU A 116 -9.45 7.72 -20.46
CA GLU A 116 -8.94 6.80 -19.44
C GLU A 116 -8.12 5.66 -20.05
N ARG A 117 -8.54 5.15 -21.20
CA ARG A 117 -7.76 4.14 -21.92
C ARG A 117 -6.37 4.63 -22.29
N ALA A 118 -6.22 5.90 -22.64
CA ALA A 118 -4.92 6.49 -22.98
C ALA A 118 -4.00 6.67 -21.76
N ARG A 119 -4.56 6.70 -20.55
CA ARG A 119 -3.83 6.83 -19.27
C ARG A 119 -3.62 5.49 -18.57
N ALA A 120 -4.41 4.48 -18.91
CA ALA A 120 -4.40 3.16 -18.30
C ALA A 120 -3.22 2.32 -18.79
N ALA A 121 -2.72 1.46 -17.91
CA ALA A 121 -1.76 0.41 -18.24
C ALA A 121 -2.50 -0.93 -18.37
N ASP A 122 -2.80 -1.38 -19.59
CA ASP A 122 -3.58 -2.61 -19.88
C ASP A 122 -4.91 -2.69 -19.10
N GLY A 123 -5.67 -1.59 -19.09
CA GLY A 123 -6.93 -1.50 -18.36
C GLY A 123 -6.79 -1.21 -16.87
N ILE A 124 -5.58 -1.12 -16.34
CA ILE A 124 -5.31 -0.69 -14.98
C ILE A 124 -5.31 0.84 -14.93
N VAL A 125 -6.24 1.40 -14.17
CA VAL A 125 -6.37 2.83 -13.92
C VAL A 125 -5.92 3.16 -12.50
N ALA A 126 -5.39 4.36 -12.31
CA ALA A 126 -4.97 4.87 -11.03
C ALA A 126 -5.53 6.27 -10.78
N TYR A 127 -5.93 6.52 -9.55
CA TYR A 127 -6.42 7.82 -9.09
C TYR A 127 -5.81 8.17 -7.74
N SER A 128 -5.77 9.47 -7.43
CA SER A 128 -5.58 9.88 -6.05
C SER A 128 -6.69 9.27 -5.18
N ALA A 129 -6.32 8.59 -4.10
CA ALA A 129 -7.28 8.10 -3.10
C ALA A 129 -7.71 9.21 -2.13
N VAL A 130 -7.63 10.48 -2.53
CA VAL A 130 -7.94 11.64 -1.68
C VAL A 130 -9.12 12.41 -2.27
N CYS A 131 -10.21 12.45 -1.51
CA CYS A 131 -11.46 13.09 -1.89
C CYS A 131 -11.26 14.58 -2.18
N THR A 132 -11.83 15.04 -3.29
CA THR A 132 -11.73 16.44 -3.72
C THR A 132 -12.63 17.38 -2.95
N HIS A 133 -13.51 16.87 -2.06
CA HIS A 133 -14.31 17.66 -1.13
C HIS A 133 -13.47 18.15 0.05
N MET A 134 -13.17 17.30 1.01
CA MET A 134 -12.49 17.64 2.28
C MET A 134 -11.25 16.78 2.55
N ALA A 135 -10.63 16.25 1.51
CA ALA A 135 -9.41 15.44 1.58
C ALA A 135 -9.49 14.19 2.47
N CYS A 136 -10.68 13.63 2.70
CA CYS A 136 -10.83 12.28 3.26
C CYS A 136 -10.33 11.23 2.27
N TRP A 137 -9.98 10.04 2.74
CA TRP A 137 -9.63 8.95 1.85
C TRP A 137 -10.84 8.36 1.13
N VAL A 138 -10.66 8.03 -0.14
CA VAL A 138 -11.62 7.35 -1.01
C VAL A 138 -11.15 5.92 -1.16
N THR A 139 -11.61 5.05 -0.28
CA THR A 139 -11.14 3.67 -0.16
C THR A 139 -12.25 2.65 -0.31
N ASP A 140 -13.50 3.10 -0.32
CA ASP A 140 -14.64 2.21 -0.41
C ASP A 140 -15.07 1.99 -1.86
N TRP A 141 -15.57 0.78 -2.14
CA TRP A 141 -16.02 0.36 -3.45
C TRP A 141 -17.45 -0.14 -3.40
N LEU A 142 -18.35 0.58 -4.05
CA LEU A 142 -19.73 0.16 -4.20
C LEU A 142 -19.90 -0.74 -5.41
N ASN A 143 -19.74 -2.06 -5.19
CA ASN A 143 -19.76 -3.05 -6.26
C ASN A 143 -21.06 -3.02 -7.10
N SER A 144 -22.20 -2.78 -6.48
CA SER A 144 -23.49 -2.69 -7.17
C SER A 144 -23.60 -1.51 -8.13
N LYS A 145 -22.89 -0.41 -7.84
CA LYS A 145 -22.86 0.81 -8.66
C LYS A 145 -21.60 0.92 -9.51
N GLN A 146 -20.56 0.11 -9.20
CA GLN A 146 -19.25 0.16 -9.82
C GLN A 146 -18.58 1.54 -9.70
N VAL A 147 -18.63 2.13 -8.49
CA VAL A 147 -18.06 3.45 -8.18
C VAL A 147 -17.22 3.41 -6.91
N LEU A 148 -16.21 4.28 -6.84
CA LEU A 148 -15.46 4.57 -5.63
C LEU A 148 -16.28 5.50 -4.74
N GLN A 149 -16.26 5.30 -3.42
CA GLN A 149 -16.95 6.14 -2.46
C GLN A 149 -16.03 6.71 -1.38
N CYS A 150 -16.23 7.97 -1.06
CA CYS A 150 -15.69 8.63 0.11
C CYS A 150 -16.67 8.53 1.28
N LEU A 151 -16.30 7.84 2.35
CA LEU A 151 -17.21 7.59 3.48
C LEU A 151 -17.53 8.85 4.31
N CYS A 152 -16.72 9.92 4.24
CA CYS A 152 -16.93 11.13 5.03
C CYS A 152 -18.27 11.83 4.68
N HIS A 153 -18.52 12.03 3.40
CA HIS A 153 -19.73 12.75 2.91
C HIS A 153 -20.33 12.09 1.67
N GLN A 154 -20.03 10.82 1.45
CA GLN A 154 -20.60 9.95 0.42
C GLN A 154 -20.46 10.48 -1.02
N SER A 155 -19.37 11.21 -1.31
CA SER A 155 -19.04 11.52 -2.71
C SER A 155 -18.69 10.24 -3.45
N GLU A 156 -19.31 10.01 -4.60
CA GLU A 156 -19.12 8.84 -5.46
C GLU A 156 -18.42 9.24 -6.74
N TYR A 157 -17.52 8.40 -7.22
CA TYR A 157 -16.69 8.66 -8.39
C TYR A 157 -16.69 7.46 -9.34
N ASP A 158 -16.86 7.70 -10.64
CA ASP A 158 -16.78 6.67 -11.68
C ASP A 158 -15.35 6.55 -12.23
N PRO A 159 -14.61 5.49 -11.88
CA PRO A 159 -13.23 5.32 -12.31
C PRO A 159 -13.08 4.98 -13.81
N ARG A 160 -14.14 4.56 -14.51
CA ARG A 160 -14.10 4.29 -15.94
C ARG A 160 -14.27 5.54 -16.78
N GLN A 161 -14.74 6.62 -16.16
CA GLN A 161 -15.06 7.90 -16.78
C GLN A 161 -14.20 9.05 -16.21
N GLY A 162 -12.91 8.81 -15.99
CA GLY A 162 -11.99 9.85 -15.53
C GLY A 162 -12.13 10.22 -14.07
N GLY A 163 -12.61 9.32 -13.22
CA GLY A 163 -12.85 9.62 -11.81
C GLY A 163 -13.92 10.70 -11.59
N ARG A 164 -14.82 10.90 -12.57
CA ARG A 164 -15.84 11.95 -12.50
C ARG A 164 -16.76 11.72 -11.30
N VAL A 165 -17.22 12.82 -10.70
CA VAL A 165 -18.22 12.79 -9.62
C VAL A 165 -19.56 12.36 -10.20
N VAL A 166 -20.18 11.33 -9.60
CA VAL A 166 -21.52 10.87 -9.98
C VAL A 166 -22.55 11.17 -8.90
N SER A 167 -22.10 11.39 -7.65
CA SER A 167 -22.96 11.78 -6.52
C SER A 167 -22.13 12.45 -5.43
N GLY A 168 -22.80 13.21 -4.55
CA GLY A 168 -22.21 13.83 -3.37
C GLY A 168 -21.60 15.22 -3.61
N PRO A 169 -21.00 15.80 -2.56
CA PRO A 169 -20.57 17.21 -2.54
C PRO A 169 -19.20 17.49 -3.16
N ALA A 170 -18.50 16.48 -3.68
CA ALA A 170 -17.18 16.69 -4.29
C ALA A 170 -17.28 17.63 -5.51
N PRO A 171 -16.45 18.69 -5.60
CA PRO A 171 -16.61 19.72 -6.63
C PRO A 171 -15.94 19.36 -7.97
N ARG A 172 -15.10 18.32 -8.02
CA ARG A 172 -14.33 17.94 -9.21
C ARG A 172 -13.95 16.45 -9.19
N PRO A 173 -13.58 15.89 -10.36
CA PRO A 173 -13.13 14.50 -10.46
C PRO A 173 -11.95 14.19 -9.54
N LEU A 174 -11.74 12.90 -9.23
CA LEU A 174 -10.48 12.44 -8.66
C LEU A 174 -9.35 12.65 -9.69
N PRO A 175 -8.22 13.22 -9.29
CA PRO A 175 -7.06 13.32 -10.17
C PRO A 175 -6.60 11.93 -10.63
N ALA A 176 -6.56 11.70 -11.93
CA ALA A 176 -6.02 10.48 -12.50
C ALA A 176 -4.50 10.51 -12.48
N LEU A 177 -3.88 9.34 -12.29
CA LEU A 177 -2.44 9.15 -12.37
C LEU A 177 -2.15 8.27 -13.59
N PRO A 178 -1.61 8.82 -14.69
CA PRO A 178 -1.27 8.03 -15.87
C PRO A 178 -0.21 6.97 -15.57
N LEU A 179 -0.48 5.74 -15.98
CA LEU A 179 0.40 4.60 -15.79
C LEU A 179 0.92 4.05 -17.11
N ARG A 180 2.02 3.31 -17.05
CA ARG A 180 2.51 2.43 -18.11
C ARG A 180 3.02 1.12 -17.53
N ILE A 181 3.17 0.12 -18.36
CA ILE A 181 3.93 -1.08 -18.03
C ILE A 181 5.33 -0.91 -18.60
N ALA A 182 6.34 -0.90 -17.74
CA ALA A 182 7.74 -0.84 -18.11
C ALA A 182 8.47 -2.01 -17.43
N GLU A 183 9.21 -2.80 -18.19
CA GLU A 183 9.92 -3.98 -17.70
C GLU A 183 9.04 -4.93 -16.85
N GLY A 184 7.78 -5.10 -17.25
CA GLY A 184 6.80 -5.95 -16.57
C GLY A 184 6.25 -5.38 -15.25
N ARG A 185 6.54 -4.11 -14.89
CA ARG A 185 6.10 -3.44 -13.67
C ARG A 185 5.17 -2.28 -13.98
N LEU A 186 4.29 -1.96 -13.02
CA LEU A 186 3.50 -0.73 -13.09
C LEU A 186 4.39 0.46 -12.73
N GLU A 187 4.44 1.43 -13.63
CA GLU A 187 5.23 2.65 -13.49
C GLU A 187 4.36 3.87 -13.74
N VAL A 188 4.59 4.91 -12.96
CA VAL A 188 3.98 6.23 -13.16
C VAL A 188 4.53 6.86 -14.44
N LYS A 189 3.65 7.11 -15.41
CA LYS A 189 4.01 7.69 -16.71
C LYS A 189 4.14 9.21 -16.63
N GLU A 190 3.20 9.85 -15.97
CA GLU A 190 3.07 11.31 -15.86
C GLU A 190 2.55 11.68 -14.46
N SER A 191 2.70 12.93 -14.05
CA SER A 191 2.11 13.45 -12.80
C SER A 191 0.58 13.38 -12.82
N PHE A 192 -0.03 13.54 -11.64
CA PHE A 192 -1.50 13.62 -11.54
C PHE A 192 -2.07 14.67 -12.50
N THR A 193 -3.21 14.35 -13.11
CA THR A 193 -3.90 15.21 -14.11
C THR A 193 -4.45 16.50 -13.52
N ASP A 194 -4.58 16.59 -12.20
CA ASP A 194 -5.07 17.75 -11.48
C ASP A 194 -4.49 17.79 -10.04
N ARG A 195 -4.74 18.84 -9.33
CA ARG A 195 -4.38 19.04 -7.92
C ARG A 195 -4.98 17.94 -7.04
N VAL A 196 -4.15 17.27 -6.22
CA VAL A 196 -4.58 16.32 -5.21
C VAL A 196 -5.15 17.05 -3.97
N GLY A 197 -6.17 16.44 -3.35
CA GLY A 197 -6.77 16.94 -2.10
C GLY A 197 -8.03 17.78 -2.30
N GLY A 198 -8.58 18.23 -1.19
CA GLY A 198 -9.83 18.97 -1.13
C GLY A 198 -9.74 20.38 -1.73
N SER A 199 -10.89 21.01 -1.90
CA SER A 199 -10.97 22.44 -2.23
C SER A 199 -10.31 23.24 -1.12
N LYS A 200 -9.51 24.27 -1.47
CA LYS A 200 -9.12 25.26 -0.45
C LYS A 200 -10.42 25.92 0.02
N VAL A 201 -10.71 25.81 1.30
CA VAL A 201 -11.70 26.67 1.92
C VAL A 201 -11.08 28.07 1.84
N THR A 202 -11.55 28.88 0.86
CA THR A 202 -11.30 30.33 0.88
C THR A 202 -12.22 30.85 1.97
N GLY A 203 -11.66 31.06 3.18
CA GLY A 203 -12.29 31.82 4.23
C GLY A 203 -12.19 33.29 3.92
#